data_2efa7149a4a1d13bd877fe9ab7fc097c
#
_entry.id   2efa7149a4a1d13bd877fe9ab7fc097c
#
_cell.length_a   1.000
_cell.length_b   1.000
_cell.length_c   1.000
_cell.angle_alpha   90.00
_cell.angle_beta   90.00
_cell.angle_gamma   90.00
#
_symmetry.space_group_name_H-M   'P 1'
#
loop_
_entity.id
_entity.type
_entity.pdbx_description
1 polymer ?
#
loop_
_entity_poly.entity_id
_entity_poly.type
_entity_poly.pdbx_seq_one_letter_code
_entity_poly.pdbx_strand_id
1 'polypeptide(L)'
;MKLFPYAHATHPQWRMAAGLVLAQVRAQMVLHDYASAPTLALLYITDHYAQEAQAILDHLSAELPEVTDWAGTVGVGIASNNVEYFDEPALTLMLCELPSDQYRVFSGVAPLGLGFEAHTALVHADASTPELAGLIEEMALRTDSGYLFGGLASSRSSTVQFAVGGNGNIKGQGAAGGVFRGGLSGVAFGERVGLVSRVTQGCLPVSKAHRVDAARNNLVTELDGEPALDVLLRDLKVSLDQPEQALRTIRATLVGLMRVAEADGGASDAVAIGRSGNFGSDVLVRHIIGLDPARRAVAVSDQLEAGMQLAFCQRNVQAAKADLMRVCAEIREELEPEELPAEALTALAASEAEAAPHPARGIAGAIYVSCSGRGGPHFGGASAEMQIVRRALGDVPLVGFFAGGEIARNHLYGYTGVLTVFTSQDC
;
A
#
# COMPACT_ATOMS: atom_id res chain seq x y z
N MET A 1 -21.74 10.77 6.30
CA MET A 1 -20.88 10.74 5.08
C MET A 1 -21.44 9.76 4.07
N LYS A 2 -21.33 10.04 2.77
CA LYS A 2 -21.78 9.15 1.70
C LYS A 2 -20.66 8.20 1.28
N LEU A 3 -21.02 6.98 0.87
CA LEU A 3 -20.10 6.02 0.31
C LEU A 3 -19.58 6.49 -1.05
N PHE A 4 -18.33 6.23 -1.35
CA PHE A 4 -17.78 6.52 -2.68
C PHE A 4 -18.28 5.47 -3.69
N PRO A 5 -18.87 5.89 -4.85
CA PRO A 5 -19.19 4.96 -5.91
C PRO A 5 -17.94 4.21 -6.37
N TYR A 6 -18.03 2.90 -6.48
CA TYR A 6 -16.93 2.05 -6.92
C TYR A 6 -17.42 0.92 -7.80
N ALA A 7 -16.54 0.45 -8.65
CA ALA A 7 -16.87 -0.67 -9.53
C ALA A 7 -15.61 -1.39 -9.98
N HIS A 8 -15.80 -2.62 -10.42
CA HIS A 8 -14.74 -3.42 -11.04
C HIS A 8 -15.32 -4.33 -12.11
N ALA A 9 -14.49 -4.69 -13.08
CA ALA A 9 -14.86 -5.65 -14.11
C ALA A 9 -13.64 -6.34 -14.70
N THR A 10 -13.83 -7.58 -15.12
CA THR A 10 -12.89 -8.34 -15.92
C THR A 10 -13.51 -8.65 -17.28
N HIS A 11 -12.76 -8.46 -18.35
CA HIS A 11 -13.16 -8.81 -19.71
C HIS A 11 -11.93 -8.75 -20.64
N PRO A 12 -11.77 -9.65 -21.63
CA PRO A 12 -10.65 -9.58 -22.58
C PRO A 12 -10.58 -8.27 -23.37
N GLN A 13 -11.72 -7.62 -23.62
CA GLN A 13 -11.82 -6.33 -24.29
C GLN A 13 -12.03 -5.21 -23.26
N TRP A 14 -11.07 -4.31 -23.12
CA TRP A 14 -11.12 -3.25 -22.13
C TRP A 14 -12.37 -2.35 -22.24
N ARG A 15 -12.89 -2.12 -23.46
CA ARG A 15 -14.12 -1.31 -23.67
C ARG A 15 -15.34 -1.94 -23.01
N MET A 16 -15.43 -3.26 -23.01
CA MET A 16 -16.53 -3.95 -22.33
C MET A 16 -16.36 -3.87 -20.81
N ALA A 17 -15.15 -4.05 -20.30
CA ALA A 17 -14.88 -3.88 -18.88
C ALA A 17 -15.19 -2.43 -18.43
N ALA A 18 -14.73 -1.42 -19.18
CA ALA A 18 -15.03 -0.01 -18.90
C ALA A 18 -16.55 0.28 -18.92
N GLY A 19 -17.27 -0.26 -19.89
CA GLY A 19 -18.74 -0.12 -19.97
C GLY A 19 -19.46 -0.74 -18.76
N LEU A 20 -19.00 -1.90 -18.29
CA LEU A 20 -19.53 -2.56 -17.08
C LEU A 20 -19.26 -1.72 -15.81
N VAL A 21 -18.06 -1.17 -15.69
CA VAL A 21 -17.70 -0.28 -14.57
C VAL A 21 -18.51 1.00 -14.58
N LEU A 22 -18.65 1.66 -15.74
CA LEU A 22 -19.48 2.85 -15.89
C LEU A 22 -20.94 2.61 -15.51
N ALA A 23 -21.51 1.48 -15.92
CA ALA A 23 -22.89 1.13 -15.56
C ALA A 23 -23.06 0.97 -14.04
N GLN A 24 -22.08 0.33 -13.36
CA GLN A 24 -22.11 0.12 -11.92
C GLN A 24 -21.98 1.44 -11.15
N VAL A 25 -20.98 2.29 -11.45
CA VAL A 25 -20.80 3.56 -10.73
C VAL A 25 -21.98 4.50 -10.95
N ARG A 26 -22.53 4.60 -12.18
CA ARG A 26 -23.71 5.40 -12.47
C ARG A 26 -24.94 4.91 -11.70
N ALA A 27 -25.13 3.60 -11.58
CA ALA A 27 -26.21 3.02 -10.78
C ALA A 27 -26.06 3.35 -9.28
N GLN A 28 -24.85 3.38 -8.76
CA GLN A 28 -24.59 3.76 -7.36
C GLN A 28 -24.78 5.27 -7.13
N MET A 29 -24.35 6.15 -8.04
CA MET A 29 -24.48 7.61 -7.91
C MET A 29 -25.93 8.11 -7.80
N VAL A 30 -26.92 7.33 -8.22
CA VAL A 30 -28.34 7.68 -8.03
C VAL A 30 -28.91 7.18 -6.70
N LEU A 31 -28.18 6.38 -5.94
CA LEU A 31 -28.60 5.91 -4.63
C LEU A 31 -28.30 6.96 -3.54
N HIS A 32 -29.19 7.06 -2.56
CA HIS A 32 -29.07 8.06 -1.48
C HIS A 32 -27.77 7.94 -0.65
N ASP A 33 -27.30 6.71 -0.46
CA ASP A 33 -26.16 6.41 0.42
C ASP A 33 -24.82 6.63 -0.27
N TYR A 34 -24.81 6.90 -1.57
CA TYR A 34 -23.60 7.13 -2.35
C TYR A 34 -23.40 8.60 -2.73
N ALA A 35 -22.12 8.98 -2.88
CA ALA A 35 -21.71 10.27 -3.39
C ALA A 35 -22.27 10.48 -4.81
N SER A 36 -22.83 11.66 -5.08
CA SER A 36 -23.51 11.97 -6.34
C SER A 36 -22.77 13.01 -7.20
N ALA A 37 -21.76 13.67 -6.64
CA ALA A 37 -20.98 14.70 -7.32
C ALA A 37 -19.45 14.51 -7.13
N PRO A 38 -18.90 13.32 -7.46
CA PRO A 38 -17.48 13.06 -7.31
C PRO A 38 -16.66 13.90 -8.29
N THR A 39 -15.49 14.35 -7.86
CA THR A 39 -14.56 15.14 -8.66
C THR A 39 -13.21 14.46 -8.88
N LEU A 40 -12.88 13.46 -8.07
CA LEU A 40 -11.64 12.68 -8.14
C LEU A 40 -11.97 11.21 -8.44
N ALA A 41 -11.26 10.61 -9.40
CA ALA A 41 -11.29 9.18 -9.67
C ALA A 41 -9.97 8.50 -9.32
N LEU A 42 -10.06 7.33 -8.70
CA LEU A 42 -8.95 6.40 -8.51
C LEU A 42 -9.13 5.21 -9.43
N LEU A 43 -8.21 5.04 -10.38
CA LEU A 43 -8.27 4.02 -11.44
C LEU A 43 -7.08 3.07 -11.33
N TYR A 44 -7.36 1.78 -11.14
CA TYR A 44 -6.34 0.74 -11.20
C TYR A 44 -6.68 -0.28 -12.28
N ILE A 45 -5.66 -0.67 -13.05
CA ILE A 45 -5.79 -1.65 -14.14
C ILE A 45 -4.79 -2.77 -13.96
N THR A 46 -5.11 -3.97 -14.43
CA THR A 46 -4.11 -5.02 -14.55
C THR A 46 -3.18 -4.75 -15.74
N ASP A 47 -1.99 -5.32 -15.72
CA ASP A 47 -0.97 -5.12 -16.75
C ASP A 47 -1.38 -5.66 -18.13
N HIS A 48 -2.45 -6.45 -18.22
CA HIS A 48 -3.08 -6.83 -19.47
C HIS A 48 -3.60 -5.61 -20.27
N TYR A 49 -3.98 -4.53 -19.58
CA TYR A 49 -4.46 -3.30 -20.19
C TYR A 49 -3.43 -2.16 -20.24
N ALA A 50 -2.17 -2.44 -19.87
CA ALA A 50 -1.15 -1.39 -19.78
C ALA A 50 -0.89 -0.65 -21.11
N GLN A 51 -1.08 -1.32 -22.25
CA GLN A 51 -0.91 -0.72 -23.58
C GLN A 51 -2.09 0.19 -23.97
N GLU A 52 -3.27 -0.09 -23.43
CA GLU A 52 -4.51 0.64 -23.68
C GLU A 52 -4.81 1.73 -22.64
N ALA A 53 -3.89 1.94 -21.68
CA ALA A 53 -4.10 2.84 -20.53
C ALA A 53 -4.59 4.23 -20.94
N GLN A 54 -4.01 4.86 -21.98
CA GLN A 54 -4.45 6.17 -22.46
C GLN A 54 -5.88 6.10 -23.04
N ALA A 55 -6.18 5.09 -23.84
CA ALA A 55 -7.49 4.92 -24.44
C ALA A 55 -8.59 4.64 -23.41
N ILE A 56 -8.24 3.93 -22.32
CA ILE A 56 -9.13 3.70 -21.15
C ILE A 56 -9.40 5.03 -20.45
N LEU A 57 -8.35 5.79 -20.13
CA LEU A 57 -8.50 7.10 -19.48
C LEU A 57 -9.34 8.06 -20.31
N ASP A 58 -9.06 8.19 -21.60
CA ASP A 58 -9.80 9.07 -22.52
C ASP A 58 -11.29 8.68 -22.59
N HIS A 59 -11.57 7.37 -22.64
CA HIS A 59 -12.94 6.88 -22.69
C HIS A 59 -13.69 7.14 -21.37
N LEU A 60 -13.09 6.81 -20.22
CA LEU A 60 -13.72 7.01 -18.92
C LEU A 60 -13.92 8.49 -18.61
N SER A 61 -12.95 9.35 -18.93
CA SER A 61 -13.08 10.82 -18.74
C SER A 61 -14.16 11.43 -19.64
N ALA A 62 -14.31 10.94 -20.86
CA ALA A 62 -15.37 11.40 -21.76
C ALA A 62 -16.76 10.97 -21.29
N GLU A 63 -16.88 9.80 -20.65
CA GLU A 63 -18.13 9.27 -20.12
C GLU A 63 -18.51 9.83 -18.73
N LEU A 64 -17.53 10.38 -18.00
CA LEU A 64 -17.68 10.97 -16.65
C LEU A 64 -17.11 12.41 -16.65
N PRO A 65 -17.70 13.34 -17.41
CA PRO A 65 -17.15 14.69 -17.57
C PRO A 65 -17.17 15.53 -16.28
N GLU A 66 -17.97 15.14 -15.28
CA GLU A 66 -18.01 15.74 -13.96
C GLU A 66 -16.76 15.40 -13.10
N VAL A 67 -16.09 14.30 -13.43
CA VAL A 67 -14.86 13.86 -12.74
C VAL A 67 -13.66 14.50 -13.44
N THR A 68 -13.15 15.57 -12.85
CA THR A 68 -12.08 16.41 -13.44
C THR A 68 -10.69 15.91 -13.14
N ASP A 69 -10.52 15.13 -12.09
CA ASP A 69 -9.23 14.71 -11.56
C ASP A 69 -9.15 13.17 -11.51
N TRP A 70 -8.02 12.64 -11.99
CA TRP A 70 -7.79 11.19 -12.08
C TRP A 70 -6.41 10.85 -11.54
N ALA A 71 -6.33 9.81 -10.73
CA ALA A 71 -5.07 9.22 -10.28
C ALA A 71 -5.16 7.70 -10.28
N GLY A 72 -4.02 7.02 -10.34
CA GLY A 72 -3.98 5.58 -10.31
C GLY A 72 -2.75 5.00 -10.98
N THR A 73 -2.76 3.68 -11.15
CA THR A 73 -1.61 2.99 -11.74
C THR A 73 -1.97 1.59 -12.24
N VAL A 74 -0.99 0.93 -12.85
CA VAL A 74 -1.06 -0.48 -13.23
C VAL A 74 -0.52 -1.37 -12.12
N GLY A 75 -1.15 -2.53 -11.93
CA GLY A 75 -0.65 -3.63 -11.10
C GLY A 75 -0.59 -4.94 -11.86
N VAL A 76 0.27 -5.89 -11.46
CA VAL A 76 0.18 -7.28 -11.94
C VAL A 76 -1.13 -7.93 -11.54
N GLY A 77 -1.81 -7.35 -10.57
CA GLY A 77 -3.17 -7.63 -10.15
C GLY A 77 -3.77 -6.39 -9.52
N ILE A 78 -5.09 -6.37 -9.39
CA ILE A 78 -5.86 -5.32 -8.74
C ILE A 78 -6.80 -5.92 -7.69
N ALA A 79 -7.17 -5.11 -6.72
CA ALA A 79 -8.11 -5.46 -5.68
C ALA A 79 -9.36 -4.56 -5.75
N SER A 80 -10.51 -5.12 -5.46
CA SER A 80 -11.72 -4.39 -5.18
C SER A 80 -12.45 -5.05 -4.01
N ASN A 81 -13.58 -4.50 -3.59
CA ASN A 81 -14.29 -5.07 -2.46
C ASN A 81 -14.54 -6.58 -2.68
N ASN A 82 -14.00 -7.41 -1.79
CA ASN A 82 -14.15 -8.86 -1.78
C ASN A 82 -13.56 -9.64 -2.98
N VAL A 83 -12.79 -8.99 -3.86
CA VAL A 83 -12.24 -9.65 -5.04
C VAL A 83 -10.81 -9.19 -5.35
N GLU A 84 -10.00 -10.12 -5.82
CA GLU A 84 -8.65 -9.91 -6.35
C GLU A 84 -8.61 -10.46 -7.78
N TYR A 85 -8.06 -9.68 -8.70
CA TYR A 85 -7.85 -10.08 -10.08
C TYR A 85 -6.37 -10.23 -10.35
N PHE A 86 -5.95 -11.46 -10.63
CA PHE A 86 -4.59 -11.81 -11.03
C PHE A 86 -4.61 -12.58 -12.34
N ASP A 87 -3.59 -12.36 -13.17
CA ASP A 87 -3.42 -13.07 -14.44
C ASP A 87 -4.62 -12.98 -15.37
N GLU A 88 -5.42 -11.94 -15.21
CA GLU A 88 -6.59 -11.66 -16.04
C GLU A 88 -6.76 -10.18 -16.31
N PRO A 89 -7.34 -9.80 -17.48
CA PRO A 89 -7.58 -8.40 -17.81
C PRO A 89 -8.72 -7.83 -16.98
N ALA A 90 -8.43 -6.86 -16.12
CA ALA A 90 -9.40 -6.24 -15.23
C ALA A 90 -9.08 -4.76 -14.97
N LEU A 91 -10.10 -4.02 -14.57
CA LEU A 91 -9.99 -2.66 -14.05
C LEU A 91 -10.93 -2.44 -12.85
N THR A 92 -10.52 -1.56 -11.96
CA THR A 92 -11.34 -1.08 -10.85
C THR A 92 -11.29 0.44 -10.76
N LEU A 93 -12.39 1.05 -10.38
CA LEU A 93 -12.60 2.49 -10.32
C LEU A 93 -13.32 2.85 -9.02
N MET A 94 -12.87 3.90 -8.35
CA MET A 94 -13.58 4.54 -7.24
C MET A 94 -13.69 6.04 -7.50
N LEU A 95 -14.87 6.59 -7.28
CA LEU A 95 -15.18 8.01 -7.49
C LEU A 95 -15.31 8.70 -6.13
N CYS A 96 -14.38 9.58 -5.82
CA CYS A 96 -14.31 10.26 -4.53
C CYS A 96 -14.97 11.64 -4.61
N GLU A 97 -15.90 11.91 -3.70
CA GLU A 97 -16.47 13.24 -3.48
C GLU A 97 -15.71 13.89 -2.32
N LEU A 98 -14.77 14.76 -2.65
CA LEU A 98 -13.91 15.47 -1.71
C LEU A 98 -13.98 16.98 -1.97
N PRO A 99 -13.79 17.84 -0.95
CA PRO A 99 -13.72 19.28 -1.19
C PRO A 99 -12.55 19.60 -2.14
N SER A 100 -12.83 20.37 -3.19
CA SER A 100 -11.87 20.65 -4.27
C SER A 100 -10.63 21.43 -3.82
N ASP A 101 -10.68 22.09 -2.66
CA ASP A 101 -9.56 22.77 -2.00
C ASP A 101 -8.72 21.83 -1.13
N GLN A 102 -9.16 20.59 -0.91
CA GLN A 102 -8.55 19.63 0.02
C GLN A 102 -7.77 18.50 -0.66
N TYR A 103 -7.62 18.53 -1.96
CA TYR A 103 -6.74 17.58 -2.65
C TYR A 103 -6.07 18.19 -3.87
N ARG A 104 -4.95 17.63 -4.28
CA ARG A 104 -4.22 17.97 -5.52
C ARG A 104 -3.64 16.73 -6.15
N VAL A 105 -3.96 16.52 -7.43
CA VAL A 105 -3.26 15.52 -8.25
C VAL A 105 -1.91 16.09 -8.66
N PHE A 106 -0.87 15.29 -8.51
CA PHE A 106 0.50 15.67 -8.90
C PHE A 106 1.15 14.59 -9.76
N SER A 107 2.19 15.00 -10.50
CA SER A 107 3.04 14.10 -11.29
C SER A 107 4.43 14.71 -11.46
N GLY A 108 5.35 13.97 -12.07
CA GLY A 108 6.69 14.50 -12.37
C GLY A 108 6.69 15.74 -13.28
N VAL A 109 5.66 15.92 -14.11
CA VAL A 109 5.50 17.10 -14.99
C VAL A 109 4.66 18.21 -14.36
N ALA A 110 3.87 17.91 -13.35
CA ALA A 110 3.09 18.87 -12.56
C ALA A 110 3.27 18.54 -11.07
N PRO A 111 4.42 18.87 -10.49
CA PRO A 111 4.72 18.56 -9.10
C PRO A 111 3.81 19.33 -8.14
N LEU A 112 3.68 18.82 -6.93
CA LEU A 112 2.95 19.49 -5.86
C LEU A 112 3.54 20.87 -5.60
N GLY A 113 2.71 21.91 -5.81
CA GLY A 113 3.13 23.29 -5.64
C GLY A 113 3.19 23.72 -4.17
N LEU A 114 4.03 24.71 -3.87
CA LEU A 114 4.17 25.29 -2.52
C LEU A 114 2.90 25.97 -1.99
N GLY A 115 1.91 26.21 -2.84
CA GLY A 115 0.65 26.84 -2.45
C GLY A 115 -0.44 25.88 -1.95
N PHE A 116 -0.13 24.61 -1.82
CA PHE A 116 -1.03 23.60 -1.26
C PHE A 116 -0.39 22.97 -0.01
N GLU A 117 -1.06 23.10 1.12
CA GLU A 117 -0.66 22.49 2.39
C GLU A 117 -1.14 21.04 2.39
N ALA A 118 -0.22 20.13 2.09
CA ALA A 118 -0.50 18.72 2.07
C ALA A 118 -0.32 18.10 3.46
N HIS A 119 -1.35 17.47 4.00
CA HIS A 119 -1.23 16.71 5.24
C HIS A 119 -0.64 15.33 4.99
N THR A 120 -1.09 14.64 3.96
CA THR A 120 -0.59 13.32 3.53
C THR A 120 -0.73 13.15 2.02
N ALA A 121 -0.16 12.09 1.44
CA ALA A 121 -0.34 11.82 0.02
C ALA A 121 -0.41 10.32 -0.33
N LEU A 122 -1.29 9.98 -1.27
CA LEU A 122 -1.26 8.75 -2.03
C LEU A 122 -0.19 8.88 -3.12
N VAL A 123 0.74 7.94 -3.18
CA VAL A 123 1.86 7.97 -4.13
C VAL A 123 1.88 6.71 -4.98
N HIS A 124 1.88 6.89 -6.28
CA HIS A 124 2.22 5.88 -7.27
C HIS A 124 3.60 6.18 -7.82
N ALA A 125 4.48 5.18 -7.93
CA ALA A 125 5.83 5.38 -8.39
C ALA A 125 6.27 4.27 -9.35
N ASP A 126 7.28 4.55 -10.17
CA ASP A 126 7.89 3.56 -11.04
C ASP A 126 9.21 3.10 -10.42
N ALA A 127 9.40 1.79 -10.31
CA ALA A 127 10.61 1.20 -9.71
C ALA A 127 11.90 1.53 -10.48
N SER A 128 11.79 1.91 -11.76
CA SER A 128 12.95 2.32 -12.58
C SER A 128 13.39 3.76 -12.33
N THR A 129 12.68 4.50 -11.49
CA THR A 129 13.01 5.91 -11.18
C THR A 129 14.33 5.99 -10.42
N PRO A 130 15.32 6.74 -10.91
CA PRO A 130 16.56 6.96 -10.18
C PRO A 130 16.30 7.61 -8.82
N GLU A 131 17.11 7.25 -7.81
CA GLU A 131 17.05 7.81 -6.45
C GLU A 131 15.65 7.75 -5.81
N LEU A 132 14.86 6.72 -6.16
CA LEU A 132 13.46 6.59 -5.77
C LEU A 132 13.23 6.72 -4.25
N ALA A 133 14.09 6.09 -3.43
CA ALA A 133 13.99 6.18 -1.98
C ALA A 133 14.12 7.63 -1.49
N GLY A 134 15.10 8.37 -2.02
CA GLY A 134 15.28 9.79 -1.69
C GLY A 134 14.10 10.66 -2.15
N LEU A 135 13.51 10.36 -3.30
CA LEU A 135 12.30 11.05 -3.77
C LEU A 135 11.08 10.80 -2.89
N ILE A 136 10.93 9.58 -2.36
CA ILE A 136 9.87 9.24 -1.41
C ILE A 136 10.09 10.01 -0.09
N GLU A 137 11.31 10.04 0.43
CA GLU A 137 11.64 10.82 1.63
C GLU A 137 11.40 12.31 1.41
N GLU A 138 11.84 12.87 0.28
CA GLU A 138 11.59 14.27 -0.09
C GLU A 138 10.09 14.57 -0.17
N MET A 139 9.31 13.68 -0.78
CA MET A 139 7.86 13.85 -0.88
C MET A 139 7.19 13.81 0.51
N ALA A 140 7.65 12.94 1.41
CA ALA A 140 7.16 12.89 2.78
C ALA A 140 7.43 14.20 3.53
N LEU A 141 8.62 14.80 3.35
CA LEU A 141 8.97 16.10 3.94
C LEU A 141 8.11 17.26 3.41
N ARG A 142 7.39 17.08 2.31
CA ARG A 142 6.43 18.05 1.77
C ARG A 142 5.02 17.89 2.32
N THR A 143 4.80 16.94 3.21
CA THR A 143 3.53 16.74 3.91
C THR A 143 3.70 17.05 5.39
N ASP A 144 2.69 17.65 6.03
CA ASP A 144 2.75 18.05 7.43
C ASP A 144 2.87 16.83 8.37
N SER A 145 2.22 15.73 8.03
CA SER A 145 2.29 14.48 8.82
C SER A 145 3.57 13.68 8.59
N GLY A 146 4.33 13.96 7.54
CA GLY A 146 5.44 13.11 7.10
C GLY A 146 4.99 11.72 6.63
N TYR A 147 3.69 11.51 6.41
CA TYR A 147 3.12 10.21 6.08
C TYR A 147 2.68 10.14 4.60
N LEU A 148 3.20 9.14 3.91
CA LEU A 148 2.75 8.77 2.58
C LEU A 148 2.12 7.38 2.63
N PHE A 149 1.28 7.06 1.65
CA PHE A 149 0.78 5.71 1.40
C PHE A 149 0.66 5.46 -0.09
N GLY A 150 0.73 4.20 -0.52
CA GLY A 150 0.69 3.87 -1.93
C GLY A 150 1.67 2.75 -2.30
N GLY A 151 2.23 2.80 -3.51
CA GLY A 151 3.16 1.76 -3.92
C GLY A 151 3.71 1.92 -5.33
N LEU A 152 4.62 1.01 -5.66
CA LEU A 152 5.25 0.95 -6.96
C LEU A 152 4.32 0.26 -7.97
N ALA A 153 4.16 0.88 -9.12
CA ALA A 153 3.56 0.24 -10.28
C ALA A 153 4.24 -1.11 -10.54
N SER A 154 3.46 -2.13 -10.83
CA SER A 154 3.97 -3.45 -11.13
C SER A 154 3.37 -3.97 -12.44
N SER A 155 4.19 -4.50 -13.32
CA SER A 155 3.75 -4.95 -14.64
C SER A 155 4.76 -5.92 -15.23
N ARG A 156 4.27 -6.94 -15.95
CA ARG A 156 5.08 -7.85 -16.77
C ARG A 156 5.44 -7.25 -18.13
N SER A 157 4.83 -6.11 -18.48
CA SER A 157 5.06 -5.42 -19.76
C SER A 157 5.60 -4.01 -19.54
N SER A 158 4.73 -3.04 -19.34
CA SER A 158 5.09 -1.64 -19.08
C SER A 158 4.36 -1.09 -17.87
N THR A 159 5.09 -0.35 -17.03
CA THR A 159 4.51 0.40 -15.93
C THR A 159 3.89 1.69 -16.45
N VAL A 160 2.70 2.02 -15.98
CA VAL A 160 2.00 3.26 -16.29
C VAL A 160 1.35 3.83 -15.05
N GLN A 161 1.22 5.14 -15.01
CA GLN A 161 0.56 5.89 -13.95
C GLN A 161 -0.45 6.85 -14.58
N PHE A 162 -1.60 7.01 -13.95
CA PHE A 162 -2.63 7.97 -14.33
C PHE A 162 -2.49 9.21 -13.45
N ALA A 163 -2.44 10.39 -14.06
CA ALA A 163 -2.50 11.65 -13.34
C ALA A 163 -3.11 12.73 -14.24
N VAL A 164 -4.34 13.12 -13.93
CA VAL A 164 -5.04 14.26 -14.55
C VAL A 164 -5.51 15.16 -13.40
N GLY A 165 -5.15 16.42 -13.43
CA GLY A 165 -5.57 17.38 -12.41
C GLY A 165 -5.80 18.75 -13.02
N GLY A 166 -6.99 19.32 -12.82
CA GLY A 166 -7.38 20.64 -13.30
C GLY A 166 -7.13 21.75 -12.28
N ASN A 167 -7.05 21.42 -11.00
CA ASN A 167 -7.08 22.41 -9.92
C ASN A 167 -5.70 22.60 -9.27
N GLY A 168 -5.30 23.84 -9.08
CA GLY A 168 -4.22 24.22 -8.17
C GLY A 168 -2.81 24.14 -8.74
N ASN A 169 -2.64 24.13 -10.04
CA ASN A 169 -1.32 24.24 -10.65
C ASN A 169 -0.73 25.63 -10.39
N ILE A 170 0.57 25.65 -10.11
CA ILE A 170 1.33 26.89 -10.08
C ILE A 170 1.20 27.55 -11.46
N LYS A 171 0.90 28.85 -11.50
CA LYS A 171 0.86 29.61 -12.76
C LYS A 171 2.15 29.39 -13.56
N GLY A 172 2.01 28.86 -14.78
CA GLY A 172 3.13 28.60 -15.68
C GLY A 172 3.65 27.16 -15.67
N GLN A 173 3.19 26.29 -14.78
CA GLN A 173 3.41 24.84 -14.86
C GLN A 173 2.16 24.17 -15.45
N GLY A 174 2.35 23.30 -16.43
CA GLY A 174 1.24 22.60 -17.09
C GLY A 174 0.39 21.80 -16.10
N ALA A 175 -0.89 21.58 -16.43
CA ALA A 175 -1.74 20.67 -15.67
C ALA A 175 -1.19 19.25 -15.74
N ALA A 176 -1.33 18.47 -14.66
CA ALA A 176 -1.15 17.03 -14.75
C ALA A 176 -2.17 16.49 -15.73
N GLY A 177 -1.75 15.86 -16.82
CA GLY A 177 -2.68 15.44 -17.85
C GLY A 177 -2.24 14.16 -18.56
N GLY A 178 -2.86 13.02 -18.22
CA GLY A 178 -2.73 11.80 -18.99
C GLY A 178 -2.05 10.63 -18.28
N VAL A 179 -1.41 9.80 -19.10
CA VAL A 179 -0.72 8.58 -18.69
C VAL A 179 0.78 8.83 -18.73
N PHE A 180 1.49 8.47 -17.65
CA PHE A 180 2.92 8.69 -17.48
C PHE A 180 3.67 7.37 -17.30
N ARG A 181 4.96 7.41 -17.60
CA ARG A 181 5.92 6.34 -17.31
C ARG A 181 7.10 6.96 -16.56
N GLY A 182 7.60 6.24 -15.55
CA GLY A 182 8.66 6.73 -14.69
C GLY A 182 8.21 7.80 -13.70
N GLY A 183 9.06 8.15 -12.74
CA GLY A 183 8.78 9.16 -11.73
C GLY A 183 7.73 8.79 -10.70
N LEU A 184 7.19 9.81 -10.05
CA LEU A 184 6.12 9.71 -9.05
C LEU A 184 4.89 10.48 -9.53
N SER A 185 3.71 9.97 -9.22
CA SER A 185 2.44 10.66 -9.36
C SER A 185 1.52 10.31 -8.19
N GLY A 186 0.40 11.00 -8.06
CA GLY A 186 -0.55 10.67 -7.01
C GLY A 186 -1.49 11.80 -6.65
N VAL A 187 -1.99 11.73 -5.43
CA VAL A 187 -2.91 12.72 -4.87
C VAL A 187 -2.42 13.13 -3.49
N ALA A 188 -2.16 14.41 -3.31
CA ALA A 188 -1.94 15.01 -2.00
C ALA A 188 -3.27 15.44 -1.39
N PHE A 189 -3.44 15.20 -0.09
CA PHE A 189 -4.65 15.50 0.67
C PHE A 189 -4.34 16.52 1.77
N GLY A 190 -5.24 17.49 1.94
CA GLY A 190 -5.21 18.44 3.06
C GLY A 190 -5.73 17.84 4.36
N GLU A 191 -5.56 18.57 5.45
CA GLU A 191 -5.89 18.11 6.81
C GLU A 191 -7.38 17.76 6.99
N ARG A 192 -8.28 18.41 6.23
CA ARG A 192 -9.72 18.16 6.31
C ARG A 192 -10.20 16.90 5.60
N VAL A 193 -9.30 16.13 4.95
CA VAL A 193 -9.61 14.79 4.44
C VAL A 193 -9.25 13.78 5.51
N GLY A 194 -10.24 13.22 6.18
CA GLY A 194 -10.03 12.19 7.20
C GLY A 194 -9.48 10.91 6.57
N LEU A 195 -8.29 10.50 7.01
CA LEU A 195 -7.61 9.30 6.53
C LEU A 195 -7.00 8.54 7.69
N VAL A 196 -7.29 7.24 7.76
CA VAL A 196 -6.64 6.31 8.70
C VAL A 196 -5.91 5.25 7.90
N SER A 197 -4.61 5.11 8.12
CA SER A 197 -3.75 4.19 7.37
C SER A 197 -3.00 3.24 8.30
N ARG A 198 -2.92 1.97 7.92
CA ARG A 198 -2.18 0.94 8.64
C ARG A 198 -1.38 0.06 7.70
N VAL A 199 -0.22 -0.37 8.19
CA VAL A 199 0.69 -1.29 7.46
C VAL A 199 0.58 -2.67 8.07
N THR A 200 0.35 -3.69 7.22
CA THR A 200 0.34 -5.11 7.63
C THR A 200 1.57 -5.82 7.10
N GLN A 201 2.18 -6.65 7.93
CA GLN A 201 3.36 -7.45 7.62
C GLN A 201 3.00 -8.92 7.41
N GLY A 202 3.79 -9.61 6.56
CA GLY A 202 3.58 -11.02 6.24
C GLY A 202 4.75 -11.94 6.58
N CYS A 203 5.74 -11.44 7.33
CA CYS A 203 6.96 -12.17 7.65
C CYS A 203 7.06 -12.51 9.13
N LEU A 204 7.51 -13.72 9.42
CA LEU A 204 7.75 -14.24 10.77
C LEU A 204 9.25 -14.28 11.03
N PRO A 205 9.76 -13.70 12.13
CA PRO A 205 11.14 -13.87 12.54
C PRO A 205 11.47 -15.35 12.80
N VAL A 206 12.59 -15.83 12.26
CA VAL A 206 13.13 -17.16 12.49
C VAL A 206 14.42 -17.12 13.32
N SER A 207 14.92 -15.94 13.62
CA SER A 207 16.02 -15.68 14.52
C SER A 207 15.66 -14.62 15.57
N LYS A 208 16.51 -14.46 16.58
CA LYS A 208 16.52 -13.25 17.41
C LYS A 208 16.98 -12.04 16.57
N ALA A 209 16.77 -10.84 17.08
CA ALA A 209 17.40 -9.65 16.54
C ALA A 209 18.90 -9.65 16.89
N HIS A 210 19.73 -9.29 15.91
CA HIS A 210 21.17 -9.12 16.03
C HIS A 210 21.52 -7.65 15.78
N ARG A 211 22.48 -7.13 16.51
CA ARG A 211 23.04 -5.82 16.23
C ARG A 211 23.99 -5.91 15.04
N VAL A 212 23.88 -5.01 14.11
CA VAL A 212 24.86 -4.81 13.03
C VAL A 212 26.05 -4.07 13.62
N ASP A 213 27.20 -4.76 13.80
CA ASP A 213 28.40 -4.12 14.30
C ASP A 213 29.28 -3.57 13.20
N ALA A 214 29.26 -4.21 12.02
CA ALA A 214 29.98 -3.74 10.85
C ALA A 214 29.22 -4.04 9.55
N ALA A 215 29.05 -3.00 8.72
CA ALA A 215 28.51 -3.11 7.38
C ALA A 215 29.22 -2.14 6.44
N ARG A 216 29.24 -2.46 5.16
CA ARG A 216 29.74 -1.59 4.10
C ARG A 216 28.75 -1.58 2.95
N ASN A 217 28.03 -0.47 2.78
CA ASN A 217 26.90 -0.36 1.87
C ASN A 217 25.83 -1.42 2.19
N ASN A 218 25.64 -2.36 1.27
CA ASN A 218 24.67 -3.45 1.39
C ASN A 218 25.28 -4.78 1.92
N LEU A 219 26.53 -4.79 2.31
CA LEU A 219 27.26 -5.97 2.76
C LEU A 219 27.44 -5.93 4.29
N VAL A 220 26.77 -6.80 5.01
CA VAL A 220 26.93 -7.00 6.46
C VAL A 220 28.07 -7.96 6.70
N THR A 221 29.07 -7.53 7.44
CA THR A 221 30.27 -8.34 7.77
C THR A 221 30.24 -8.89 9.19
N GLU A 222 29.59 -8.18 10.12
CA GLU A 222 29.59 -8.56 11.55
C GLU A 222 28.23 -8.32 12.20
N LEU A 223 27.75 -9.30 12.93
CA LEU A 223 26.51 -9.30 13.73
C LEU A 223 26.85 -9.81 15.16
N ASP A 224 26.51 -9.04 16.20
CA ASP A 224 26.77 -9.35 17.61
C ASP A 224 28.26 -9.76 17.86
N GLY A 225 29.21 -9.16 17.15
CA GLY A 225 30.65 -9.48 17.26
C GLY A 225 31.09 -10.77 16.54
N GLU A 226 30.22 -11.39 15.75
CA GLU A 226 30.51 -12.59 14.96
C GLU A 226 30.35 -12.32 13.45
N PRO A 227 31.07 -13.07 12.58
CA PRO A 227 30.87 -12.93 11.14
C PRO A 227 29.43 -13.20 10.72
N ALA A 228 28.84 -12.30 9.93
CA ALA A 228 27.41 -12.32 9.59
C ALA A 228 26.97 -13.62 8.89
N LEU A 229 27.80 -14.21 8.04
CA LEU A 229 27.51 -15.48 7.38
C LEU A 229 27.41 -16.64 8.39
N ASP A 230 28.23 -16.66 9.41
CA ASP A 230 28.21 -17.75 10.41
C ASP A 230 26.95 -17.63 11.27
N VAL A 231 26.58 -16.41 11.65
CA VAL A 231 25.31 -16.12 12.35
C VAL A 231 24.13 -16.60 11.51
N LEU A 232 24.08 -16.25 10.21
CA LEU A 232 23.04 -16.70 9.28
C LEU A 232 22.95 -18.23 9.25
N LEU A 233 24.05 -18.92 9.02
CA LEU A 233 24.07 -20.39 8.91
C LEU A 233 23.64 -21.08 10.21
N ARG A 234 24.07 -20.56 11.34
CA ARG A 234 23.73 -21.06 12.67
C ARG A 234 22.20 -20.87 12.94
N ASP A 235 21.68 -19.70 12.70
CA ASP A 235 20.29 -19.38 13.00
C ASP A 235 19.31 -20.12 12.10
N LEU A 236 19.67 -20.29 10.83
CA LEU A 236 18.88 -21.09 9.88
C LEU A 236 19.11 -22.60 10.03
N LYS A 237 20.09 -23.02 10.85
CA LYS A 237 20.47 -24.43 11.05
C LYS A 237 20.86 -25.13 9.74
N VAL A 238 21.57 -24.44 8.87
CA VAL A 238 22.04 -24.96 7.57
C VAL A 238 23.54 -25.06 7.52
N SER A 239 24.06 -26.04 6.77
CA SER A 239 25.49 -26.22 6.52
C SER A 239 25.81 -26.03 5.04
N LEU A 240 26.92 -25.40 4.73
CA LEU A 240 27.43 -25.28 3.36
C LEU A 240 27.91 -26.62 2.78
N ASP A 241 28.09 -27.66 3.64
CA ASP A 241 28.36 -29.02 3.19
C ASP A 241 27.16 -29.65 2.44
N GLN A 242 25.97 -29.06 2.60
CA GLN A 242 24.74 -29.42 1.86
C GLN A 242 24.26 -28.22 1.02
N PRO A 243 25.00 -27.90 -0.05
CA PRO A 243 24.84 -26.61 -0.74
C PRO A 243 23.44 -26.40 -1.36
N GLU A 244 22.80 -27.42 -1.86
CA GLU A 244 21.45 -27.30 -2.43
C GLU A 244 20.39 -26.98 -1.36
N GLN A 245 20.46 -27.62 -0.21
CA GLN A 245 19.54 -27.37 0.89
C GLN A 245 19.79 -25.99 1.48
N ALA A 246 21.05 -25.63 1.75
CA ALA A 246 21.44 -24.32 2.23
C ALA A 246 20.93 -23.21 1.29
N LEU A 247 21.16 -23.36 -0.01
CA LEU A 247 20.75 -22.39 -1.02
C LEU A 247 19.22 -22.23 -1.07
N ARG A 248 18.45 -23.32 -0.97
CA ARG A 248 16.97 -23.25 -0.92
C ARG A 248 16.49 -22.49 0.33
N THR A 249 17.04 -22.82 1.49
CA THR A 249 16.68 -22.17 2.76
C THR A 249 17.04 -20.70 2.75
N ILE A 250 18.26 -20.34 2.30
CA ILE A 250 18.71 -18.95 2.26
C ILE A 250 17.89 -18.13 1.26
N ARG A 251 17.53 -18.68 0.09
CA ARG A 251 16.67 -18.01 -0.88
C ARG A 251 15.24 -17.73 -0.37
N ALA A 252 14.75 -18.59 0.54
CA ALA A 252 13.46 -18.41 1.18
C ALA A 252 13.52 -17.47 2.40
N THR A 253 14.74 -17.06 2.80
CA THR A 253 14.97 -16.21 3.97
C THR A 253 15.13 -14.77 3.55
N LEU A 254 14.52 -13.89 4.33
CA LEU A 254 14.56 -12.45 4.23
C LEU A 254 15.22 -11.90 5.49
N VAL A 255 15.49 -10.61 5.49
CA VAL A 255 15.96 -9.88 6.68
C VAL A 255 14.96 -8.80 7.04
N GLY A 256 14.60 -8.71 8.33
CA GLY A 256 13.92 -7.57 8.90
C GLY A 256 14.95 -6.61 9.47
N LEU A 257 14.92 -5.37 9.01
CA LEU A 257 15.83 -4.29 9.42
C LEU A 257 15.07 -3.27 10.26
N MET A 258 15.68 -2.83 11.36
CA MET A 258 15.18 -1.76 12.21
C MET A 258 16.29 -0.74 12.46
N ARG A 259 15.98 0.54 12.27
CA ARG A 259 16.83 1.63 12.74
C ARG A 259 16.49 1.88 14.21
N VAL A 260 17.48 1.78 15.07
CA VAL A 260 17.33 2.20 16.47
C VAL A 260 17.42 3.72 16.46
N ALA A 261 16.31 4.42 16.71
CA ALA A 261 16.36 5.85 16.97
C ALA A 261 17.23 6.04 18.22
N GLU A 262 18.22 6.93 18.16
CA GLU A 262 18.95 7.37 19.34
C GLU A 262 17.92 8.05 20.27
N ALA A 263 17.54 7.35 21.32
CA ALA A 263 16.62 7.87 22.31
C ALA A 263 17.36 8.93 23.13
N ASP A 264 16.99 10.19 22.98
CA ASP A 264 17.25 11.21 23.99
C ASP A 264 16.65 10.74 25.33
N GLY A 265 17.47 10.06 26.16
CA GLY A 265 17.36 9.99 27.60
C GLY A 265 16.11 9.36 28.24
N GLY A 266 15.26 8.64 27.51
CA GLY A 266 14.16 7.85 28.06
C GLY A 266 14.30 6.39 27.65
N ALA A 267 14.13 5.46 28.58
CA ALA A 267 14.11 4.03 28.27
C ALA A 267 13.05 3.80 27.18
N SER A 268 13.48 3.81 25.93
CA SER A 268 12.70 3.34 24.80
C SER A 268 12.38 1.89 25.12
N ASP A 269 11.10 1.55 25.23
CA ASP A 269 10.66 0.20 25.00
C ASP A 269 11.22 -0.18 23.62
N ALA A 270 12.43 -0.76 23.63
CA ALA A 270 13.00 -1.37 22.47
C ALA A 270 11.88 -2.23 21.91
N VAL A 271 11.46 -1.95 20.68
CA VAL A 271 10.40 -2.70 20.01
C VAL A 271 10.86 -4.14 20.02
N ALA A 272 10.54 -4.80 21.11
CA ALA A 272 10.81 -6.21 21.27
C ALA A 272 10.13 -6.84 20.07
N ILE A 273 10.89 -7.61 19.29
CA ILE A 273 10.29 -8.63 18.44
C ILE A 273 9.35 -9.36 19.40
N GLY A 274 8.06 -9.01 19.32
CA GLY A 274 7.12 -9.41 20.36
C GLY A 274 7.17 -10.93 20.46
N ARG A 275 7.06 -11.47 21.65
CA ARG A 275 6.92 -12.92 21.88
C ARG A 275 5.77 -13.54 21.08
N SER A 276 4.90 -12.71 20.48
CA SER A 276 3.83 -13.05 19.51
C SER A 276 4.31 -13.34 18.08
N GLY A 277 5.62 -13.17 17.78
CA GLY A 277 6.18 -13.56 16.48
C GLY A 277 5.91 -12.61 15.31
N ASN A 278 5.36 -11.42 15.54
CA ASN A 278 5.17 -10.43 14.50
C ASN A 278 6.19 -9.29 14.62
N PHE A 279 6.70 -8.80 13.49
CA PHE A 279 7.46 -7.57 13.46
C PHE A 279 6.55 -6.37 13.76
N GLY A 280 7.06 -5.40 14.50
CA GLY A 280 6.41 -4.09 14.63
C GLY A 280 6.34 -3.34 13.29
N SER A 281 5.57 -2.26 13.25
CA SER A 281 5.34 -1.45 12.05
C SER A 281 6.57 -0.77 11.45
N ASP A 282 7.69 -0.76 12.17
CA ASP A 282 8.92 -0.04 11.78
C ASP A 282 10.00 -0.97 11.20
N VAL A 283 9.65 -2.20 10.88
CA VAL A 283 10.60 -3.17 10.33
C VAL A 283 10.54 -3.20 8.81
N LEU A 284 11.66 -2.90 8.17
CA LEU A 284 11.82 -3.01 6.71
C LEU A 284 12.28 -4.41 6.35
N VAL A 285 11.46 -5.14 5.59
CA VAL A 285 11.82 -6.49 5.14
C VAL A 285 12.55 -6.39 3.79
N ARG A 286 13.71 -7.08 3.70
CA ARG A 286 14.62 -7.04 2.53
C ARG A 286 15.10 -8.43 2.15
N HIS A 287 15.50 -8.57 0.89
CA HIS A 287 16.10 -9.80 0.38
C HIS A 287 17.56 -9.96 0.79
N ILE A 288 17.95 -11.21 1.03
CA ILE A 288 19.36 -11.60 0.95
C ILE A 288 19.67 -11.78 -0.53
N ILE A 289 20.55 -10.92 -1.08
CA ILE A 289 20.88 -10.89 -2.51
C ILE A 289 22.18 -11.60 -2.84
N GLY A 290 22.97 -11.94 -1.83
CA GLY A 290 24.22 -12.67 -2.03
C GLY A 290 24.91 -13.07 -0.74
N LEU A 291 25.88 -13.96 -0.87
CA LEU A 291 26.81 -14.37 0.20
C LEU A 291 28.22 -14.13 -0.28
N ASP A 292 29.08 -13.63 0.59
CA ASP A 292 30.54 -13.53 0.38
C ASP A 292 31.26 -14.48 1.35
N PRO A 293 31.57 -15.73 0.92
CA PRO A 293 32.27 -16.69 1.80
C PRO A 293 33.67 -16.24 2.16
N ALA A 294 34.37 -15.49 1.31
CA ALA A 294 35.75 -15.04 1.58
C ALA A 294 35.79 -14.00 2.73
N ARG A 295 34.78 -13.13 2.79
CA ARG A 295 34.60 -12.14 3.86
C ARG A 295 33.68 -12.60 4.96
N ARG A 296 33.11 -13.80 4.84
CA ARG A 296 32.08 -14.36 5.74
C ARG A 296 30.92 -13.39 5.97
N ALA A 297 30.47 -12.77 4.89
CA ALA A 297 29.50 -11.65 4.89
C ALA A 297 28.21 -12.00 4.12
N VAL A 298 27.16 -11.23 4.40
CA VAL A 298 25.82 -11.35 3.80
C VAL A 298 25.47 -10.07 3.10
N ALA A 299 25.09 -10.13 1.82
CA ALA A 299 24.61 -9.00 1.05
C ALA A 299 23.08 -8.92 1.09
N VAL A 300 22.55 -7.74 1.41
CA VAL A 300 21.13 -7.45 1.58
C VAL A 300 20.71 -6.41 0.53
N SER A 301 19.44 -6.40 0.12
CA SER A 301 18.91 -5.44 -0.87
C SER A 301 18.59 -4.07 -0.27
N ASP A 302 19.43 -3.59 0.66
CA ASP A 302 19.32 -2.25 1.25
C ASP A 302 20.70 -1.80 1.74
N GLN A 303 20.85 -0.51 2.04
CA GLN A 303 22.03 0.01 2.70
C GLN A 303 21.91 -0.20 4.21
N LEU A 304 23.00 -0.66 4.82
CA LEU A 304 23.06 -0.93 6.25
C LEU A 304 24.15 -0.11 6.93
N GLU A 305 23.87 0.29 8.15
CA GLU A 305 24.75 1.05 9.01
C GLU A 305 24.99 0.30 10.33
N ALA A 306 26.16 0.49 10.92
CA ALA A 306 26.43 0.00 12.25
C ALA A 306 25.43 0.57 13.26
N GLY A 307 24.97 -0.27 14.19
CA GLY A 307 23.93 0.10 15.17
C GLY A 307 22.50 -0.29 14.79
N MET A 308 22.23 -0.59 13.52
CA MET A 308 20.94 -1.16 13.13
C MET A 308 20.70 -2.52 13.76
N GLN A 309 19.43 -2.91 13.90
CA GLN A 309 19.03 -4.26 14.27
C GLN A 309 18.63 -5.05 13.03
N LEU A 310 19.04 -6.30 12.96
CA LEU A 310 18.74 -7.23 11.87
C LEU A 310 18.20 -8.54 12.44
N ALA A 311 17.08 -9.04 11.92
CA ALA A 311 16.60 -10.39 12.23
C ALA A 311 16.33 -11.16 10.93
N PHE A 312 16.69 -12.45 10.89
CA PHE A 312 16.29 -13.31 9.78
C PHE A 312 14.81 -13.67 9.91
N CYS A 313 14.09 -13.64 8.78
CA CYS A 313 12.65 -13.89 8.75
C CYS A 313 12.25 -14.69 7.52
N GLN A 314 11.06 -15.27 7.56
CA GLN A 314 10.47 -15.98 6.45
C GLN A 314 9.03 -15.56 6.27
N ARG A 315 8.55 -15.63 5.02
CA ARG A 315 7.14 -15.40 4.71
C ARG A 315 6.29 -16.46 5.38
N ASN A 316 5.23 -16.03 6.04
CA ASN A 316 4.31 -16.91 6.75
C ASN A 316 2.86 -16.49 6.55
N VAL A 317 2.06 -17.37 5.96
CA VAL A 317 0.65 -17.12 5.64
C VAL A 317 -0.19 -16.83 6.88
N GLN A 318 0.04 -17.56 7.97
CA GLN A 318 -0.74 -17.38 9.19
C GLN A 318 -0.38 -16.06 9.88
N ALA A 319 0.90 -15.70 9.89
CA ALA A 319 1.35 -14.40 10.38
C ALA A 319 0.74 -13.26 9.55
N ALA A 320 0.73 -13.38 8.22
CA ALA A 320 0.13 -12.38 7.33
C ALA A 320 -1.37 -12.22 7.58
N LYS A 321 -2.12 -13.32 7.75
CA LYS A 321 -3.55 -13.30 8.07
C LYS A 321 -3.83 -12.67 9.44
N ALA A 322 -3.08 -13.08 10.46
CA ALA A 322 -3.24 -12.56 11.82
C ALA A 322 -2.94 -11.06 11.88
N ASP A 323 -1.89 -10.63 11.18
CA ASP A 323 -1.50 -9.23 11.16
C ASP A 323 -2.48 -8.36 10.35
N LEU A 324 -3.02 -8.87 9.22
CA LEU A 324 -4.07 -8.17 8.49
C LEU A 324 -5.35 -8.01 9.34
N MET A 325 -5.73 -9.04 10.09
CA MET A 325 -6.86 -8.94 11.04
C MET A 325 -6.57 -7.90 12.14
N ARG A 326 -5.32 -7.85 12.64
CA ARG A 326 -4.90 -6.85 13.65
C ARG A 326 -5.08 -5.43 13.12
N VAL A 327 -4.52 -5.11 11.94
CA VAL A 327 -4.63 -3.74 11.39
C VAL A 327 -6.07 -3.34 11.08
N CYS A 328 -6.90 -4.28 10.64
CA CYS A 328 -8.33 -4.02 10.48
C CYS A 328 -9.03 -3.75 11.83
N ALA A 329 -8.65 -4.46 12.90
CA ALA A 329 -9.19 -4.22 14.23
C ALA A 329 -8.75 -2.83 14.76
N GLU A 330 -7.50 -2.46 14.58
CA GLU A 330 -6.99 -1.12 14.96
C GLU A 330 -7.74 0.01 14.24
N ILE A 331 -8.00 -0.14 12.92
CA ILE A 331 -8.83 0.83 12.18
C ILE A 331 -10.24 0.89 12.75
N ARG A 332 -10.82 -0.26 13.10
CA ARG A 332 -12.15 -0.29 13.72
C ARG A 332 -12.18 0.41 15.07
N GLU A 333 -11.20 0.14 15.93
CA GLU A 333 -11.09 0.74 17.27
C GLU A 333 -10.93 2.26 17.17
N GLU A 334 -10.11 2.74 16.23
CA GLU A 334 -9.92 4.18 16.02
C GLU A 334 -11.18 4.89 15.50
N LEU A 335 -12.01 4.19 14.72
CA LEU A 335 -13.24 4.73 14.15
C LEU A 335 -14.49 4.41 14.99
N GLU A 336 -14.35 3.70 16.09
CA GLU A 336 -15.48 3.39 16.97
C GLU A 336 -15.83 4.63 17.80
N PRO A 337 -17.06 5.21 17.66
CA PRO A 337 -17.46 6.35 18.46
C PRO A 337 -17.57 5.95 19.93
N GLU A 338 -17.19 6.83 20.85
CA GLU A 338 -17.29 6.61 22.30
C GLU A 338 -18.75 6.33 22.74
N GLU A 339 -19.73 6.94 22.05
CA GLU A 339 -21.16 6.68 22.24
C GLU A 339 -21.80 6.35 20.89
N LEU A 340 -22.50 5.22 20.80
CA LEU A 340 -23.26 4.86 19.60
C LEU A 340 -24.56 5.69 19.54
N PRO A 341 -24.79 6.48 18.47
CA PRO A 341 -26.06 7.15 18.27
C PRO A 341 -27.22 6.15 18.23
N ALA A 342 -28.38 6.51 18.79
CA ALA A 342 -29.55 5.64 18.84
C ALA A 342 -30.00 5.15 17.45
N GLU A 343 -29.80 5.98 16.42
CA GLU A 343 -30.04 5.62 15.01
C GLU A 343 -29.11 4.50 14.52
N ALA A 344 -27.83 4.54 14.89
CA ALA A 344 -26.86 3.52 14.57
C ALA A 344 -27.17 2.19 15.27
N LEU A 345 -27.61 2.22 16.54
CA LEU A 345 -28.07 1.05 17.27
C LEU A 345 -29.28 0.40 16.60
N THR A 346 -30.22 1.23 16.11
CA THR A 346 -31.42 0.75 15.40
C THR A 346 -31.04 0.15 14.04
N ALA A 347 -30.13 0.77 13.30
CA ALA A 347 -29.64 0.26 12.01
C ALA A 347 -28.87 -1.06 12.16
N LEU A 348 -28.05 -1.20 13.20
CA LEU A 348 -27.35 -2.45 13.55
C LEU A 348 -28.33 -3.57 13.90
N ALA A 349 -29.36 -3.26 14.70
CA ALA A 349 -30.38 -4.24 15.08
C ALA A 349 -31.26 -4.69 13.89
N ALA A 350 -31.41 -3.84 12.87
CA ALA A 350 -32.16 -4.13 11.66
C ALA A 350 -31.33 -4.83 10.56
N SER A 351 -29.99 -4.85 10.68
CA SER A 351 -29.10 -5.44 9.69
C SER A 351 -28.97 -6.95 9.92
N GLU A 352 -29.57 -7.75 9.04
CA GLU A 352 -29.38 -9.21 9.02
C GLU A 352 -28.12 -9.64 8.26
N ALA A 353 -27.40 -8.72 7.63
CA ALA A 353 -26.23 -9.01 6.80
C ALA A 353 -24.94 -8.98 7.63
N GLU A 354 -24.26 -10.12 7.75
CA GLU A 354 -22.95 -10.27 8.43
C GLU A 354 -21.86 -9.31 7.90
N ALA A 355 -22.06 -8.70 6.73
CA ALA A 355 -21.07 -7.86 6.04
C ALA A 355 -21.55 -6.42 5.81
N ALA A 356 -22.66 -5.97 6.40
CA ALA A 356 -23.10 -4.58 6.25
C ALA A 356 -22.04 -3.62 6.86
N PRO A 357 -21.71 -2.48 6.20
CA PRO A 357 -20.85 -1.48 6.78
C PRO A 357 -21.41 -1.00 8.12
N HIS A 358 -20.55 -0.87 9.12
CA HIS A 358 -20.98 -0.35 10.41
C HIS A 358 -21.27 1.17 10.27
N PRO A 359 -22.53 1.62 10.38
CA PRO A 359 -22.93 2.97 10.05
C PRO A 359 -22.25 4.04 10.91
N ALA A 360 -21.85 3.69 12.14
CA ALA A 360 -21.20 4.62 13.06
C ALA A 360 -19.70 4.82 12.78
N ARG A 361 -19.09 3.98 11.97
CA ARG A 361 -17.65 4.11 11.66
C ARG A 361 -17.34 5.13 10.57
N GLY A 362 -18.34 5.56 9.82
CA GLY A 362 -18.19 6.63 8.82
C GLY A 362 -17.13 6.39 7.75
N ILE A 363 -16.90 5.13 7.30
CA ILE A 363 -15.96 4.84 6.21
C ILE A 363 -16.63 5.12 4.87
N ALA A 364 -16.11 6.07 4.09
CA ALA A 364 -16.59 6.39 2.75
C ALA A 364 -16.02 5.49 1.66
N GLY A 365 -14.77 5.07 1.83
CA GLY A 365 -14.06 4.22 0.91
C GLY A 365 -12.70 3.80 1.47
N ALA A 366 -12.04 2.87 0.79
CA ALA A 366 -10.74 2.36 1.18
C ALA A 366 -9.82 2.15 -0.03
N ILE A 367 -8.54 2.32 0.19
CA ILE A 367 -7.48 1.95 -0.75
C ILE A 367 -6.65 0.85 -0.11
N TYR A 368 -6.44 -0.24 -0.85
CA TYR A 368 -5.56 -1.32 -0.40
C TYR A 368 -4.44 -1.56 -1.40
N VAL A 369 -3.21 -1.28 -0.97
CA VAL A 369 -2.00 -1.55 -1.74
C VAL A 369 -1.29 -2.72 -1.09
N SER A 370 -1.18 -3.83 -1.79
CA SER A 370 -0.57 -5.06 -1.27
C SER A 370 0.61 -5.49 -2.14
N CYS A 371 1.59 -6.13 -1.55
CA CYS A 371 2.71 -6.68 -2.29
C CYS A 371 2.25 -7.70 -3.33
N SER A 372 2.76 -7.59 -4.56
CA SER A 372 2.50 -8.56 -5.63
C SER A 372 2.80 -10.00 -5.23
N GLY A 373 3.69 -10.19 -4.26
CA GLY A 373 4.00 -11.49 -3.69
C GLY A 373 3.02 -11.96 -2.60
N ARG A 374 2.07 -11.14 -2.15
CA ARG A 374 1.07 -11.50 -1.12
C ARG A 374 -0.21 -12.03 -1.72
N GLY A 375 -0.68 -11.43 -2.81
CA GLY A 375 -1.98 -11.73 -3.39
C GLY A 375 -2.17 -13.18 -3.87
N GLY A 376 -3.42 -13.55 -4.08
CA GLY A 376 -3.80 -14.84 -4.65
C GLY A 376 -3.39 -16.04 -3.79
N PRO A 377 -2.56 -16.94 -4.33
CA PRO A 377 -2.23 -18.21 -3.66
C PRO A 377 -1.55 -18.08 -2.31
N HIS A 378 -0.87 -16.96 -2.03
CA HIS A 378 -0.17 -16.78 -0.76
C HIS A 378 -1.14 -16.81 0.43
N PHE A 379 -2.33 -16.22 0.32
CA PHE A 379 -3.35 -16.26 1.36
C PHE A 379 -4.19 -17.56 1.35
N GLY A 380 -3.85 -18.52 0.47
CA GLY A 380 -4.44 -19.85 0.46
C GLY A 380 -5.69 -20.01 -0.40
N GLY A 381 -6.05 -19.03 -1.20
CA GLY A 381 -7.18 -19.09 -2.13
C GLY A 381 -7.39 -17.77 -2.86
N ALA A 382 -8.20 -17.81 -3.91
CA ALA A 382 -8.59 -16.63 -4.66
C ALA A 382 -9.33 -15.65 -3.74
N SER A 383 -8.96 -14.37 -3.83
CA SER A 383 -9.59 -13.25 -3.06
C SER A 383 -9.57 -13.41 -1.53
N ALA A 384 -8.70 -14.28 -1.00
CA ALA A 384 -8.69 -14.58 0.43
C ALA A 384 -8.24 -13.39 1.29
N GLU A 385 -7.36 -12.54 0.78
CA GLU A 385 -6.91 -11.34 1.45
C GLU A 385 -8.05 -10.32 1.56
N MET A 386 -8.76 -10.07 0.45
CA MET A 386 -9.92 -9.16 0.43
C MET A 386 -11.10 -9.66 1.25
N GLN A 387 -11.32 -10.97 1.33
CA GLN A 387 -12.33 -11.56 2.20
C GLN A 387 -12.05 -11.29 3.69
N ILE A 388 -10.79 -11.26 4.11
CA ILE A 388 -10.42 -10.89 5.49
C ILE A 388 -10.77 -9.43 5.75
N VAL A 389 -10.40 -8.52 4.84
CA VAL A 389 -10.70 -7.08 4.97
C VAL A 389 -12.22 -6.86 5.05
N ARG A 390 -12.98 -7.47 4.13
CA ARG A 390 -14.45 -7.37 4.12
C ARG A 390 -15.09 -7.88 5.41
N ARG A 391 -14.66 -9.02 5.94
CA ARG A 391 -15.20 -9.55 7.20
C ARG A 391 -14.90 -8.64 8.39
N ALA A 392 -13.78 -7.95 8.36
CA ALA A 392 -13.37 -7.09 9.46
C ALA A 392 -13.97 -5.67 9.39
N LEU A 393 -14.04 -5.06 8.20
CA LEU A 393 -14.52 -3.69 8.02
C LEU A 393 -15.96 -3.59 7.50
N GLY A 394 -16.52 -4.68 6.98
CA GLY A 394 -17.80 -4.69 6.29
C GLY A 394 -17.66 -4.46 4.77
N ASP A 395 -18.81 -4.32 4.10
CA ASP A 395 -18.89 -4.05 2.65
C ASP A 395 -18.59 -2.57 2.33
N VAL A 396 -17.36 -2.12 2.65
CA VAL A 396 -16.93 -0.75 2.32
C VAL A 396 -16.45 -0.68 0.87
N PRO A 397 -16.68 0.44 0.15
CA PRO A 397 -16.05 0.68 -1.15
C PRO A 397 -14.54 0.51 -1.03
N LEU A 398 -13.95 -0.36 -1.84
CA LEU A 398 -12.52 -0.60 -1.81
C LEU A 398 -11.98 -0.78 -3.22
N VAL A 399 -10.87 -0.10 -3.49
CA VAL A 399 -10.06 -0.30 -4.68
C VAL A 399 -8.59 -0.41 -4.30
N GLY A 400 -7.79 -1.02 -5.16
CA GLY A 400 -6.37 -1.14 -4.91
C GLY A 400 -5.63 -1.91 -5.97
N PHE A 401 -4.34 -2.12 -5.74
CA PHE A 401 -3.49 -2.83 -6.69
C PHE A 401 -2.39 -3.62 -5.96
N PHE A 402 -1.86 -4.62 -6.65
CA PHE A 402 -0.73 -5.39 -6.17
C PHE A 402 0.56 -4.77 -6.68
N ALA A 403 1.32 -4.20 -5.75
CA ALA A 403 2.47 -3.35 -5.98
C ALA A 403 3.78 -4.14 -6.10
N GLY A 404 4.77 -3.56 -6.77
CA GLY A 404 6.16 -4.01 -6.77
C GLY A 404 6.94 -3.65 -5.51
N GLY A 405 6.32 -2.93 -4.59
CA GLY A 405 6.78 -2.46 -3.30
C GLY A 405 5.77 -1.47 -2.74
N GLU A 406 5.52 -1.50 -1.46
CA GLU A 406 4.52 -0.67 -0.81
C GLU A 406 5.17 0.58 -0.21
N ILE A 407 4.52 1.73 -0.40
CA ILE A 407 4.93 3.00 0.20
C ILE A 407 4.05 3.24 1.43
N ALA A 408 4.69 3.40 2.59
CA ALA A 408 4.02 3.87 3.79
C ALA A 408 4.98 4.73 4.61
N ARG A 409 4.46 5.76 5.28
CA ARG A 409 5.29 6.79 5.92
C ARG A 409 6.24 7.42 4.90
N ASN A 410 7.54 7.43 5.16
CA ASN A 410 8.58 7.89 4.25
C ASN A 410 9.45 6.74 3.69
N HIS A 411 8.95 5.49 3.72
CA HIS A 411 9.72 4.30 3.36
C HIS A 411 9.06 3.46 2.28
N LEU A 412 9.92 2.75 1.55
CA LEU A 412 9.52 1.68 0.65
C LEU A 412 9.60 0.34 1.39
N TYR A 413 8.48 -0.37 1.46
CA TYR A 413 8.35 -1.68 2.10
C TYR A 413 8.31 -2.79 1.05
N GLY A 414 8.47 -4.02 1.51
CA GLY A 414 8.23 -5.22 0.73
C GLY A 414 7.55 -6.29 1.57
N TYR A 415 6.74 -7.11 0.94
CA TYR A 415 5.94 -8.17 1.58
C TYR A 415 4.92 -7.65 2.60
N THR A 416 4.47 -6.44 2.41
CA THR A 416 3.50 -5.74 3.25
C THR A 416 2.18 -5.51 2.53
N GLY A 417 1.23 -4.96 3.23
CA GLY A 417 0.04 -4.33 2.67
C GLY A 417 -0.22 -3.01 3.39
N VAL A 418 -0.71 -2.03 2.68
CA VAL A 418 -1.08 -0.72 3.22
C VAL A 418 -2.57 -0.53 3.02
N LEU A 419 -3.32 -0.54 4.11
CA LEU A 419 -4.76 -0.29 4.11
C LEU A 419 -5.03 1.12 4.61
N THR A 420 -5.63 1.93 3.77
CA THR A 420 -5.99 3.32 4.07
C THR A 420 -7.49 3.49 3.86
N VAL A 421 -8.19 4.02 4.84
CA VAL A 421 -9.62 4.30 4.77
C VAL A 421 -9.88 5.79 4.79
N PHE A 422 -10.85 6.24 3.98
CA PHE A 422 -11.41 7.58 4.03
C PHE A 422 -12.53 7.62 5.06
N THR A 423 -12.44 8.57 5.98
CA THR A 423 -13.39 8.72 7.08
C THR A 423 -14.15 10.02 7.01
N SER A 424 -15.33 10.08 7.61
CA SER A 424 -15.95 11.36 7.90
C SER A 424 -15.18 12.02 9.04
N GLN A 425 -14.62 13.18 8.80
CA GLN A 425 -14.41 14.10 9.91
C GLN A 425 -15.78 14.69 10.24
N ASP A 426 -16.36 14.31 11.37
CA ASP A 426 -17.42 15.09 11.97
C ASP A 426 -16.78 16.41 12.44
N CYS A 427 -17.16 17.49 11.76
CA CYS A 427 -16.86 18.86 12.20
C CYS A 427 -17.62 19.20 13.46
#